data_b1a18541e93b0f0152731ceaa8f8119b
#
_entry.id   b1a18541e93b0f0152731ceaa8f8119b
#
_cell.length_a   1.000
_cell.length_b   1.000
_cell.length_c   1.000
_cell.angle_alpha   90.00
_cell.angle_beta   90.00
_cell.angle_gamma   90.00
#
_symmetry.space_group_name_H-M   'P 1'
#
loop_
_entity.id
_entity.type
_entity.pdbx_description
1 polymer ?
#
loop_
_entity_poly.entity_id
_entity_poly.type
_entity_poly.pdbx_seq_one_letter_code
_entity_poly.pdbx_strand_id
1 'polypeptide(L)'
;DDARVRADLDAGRVVIITGFQGIDPGGNITTLGRGGSDTSAVAIAAAIKADECLIYTDVDGVYTTDPRVVPAAKRLGTVSFEEMLEMASLGSKVLQIRSVEFAGKYKVPMRVLSSFTPWDIDLAEEASSGTLITFEEDEKMEKAVVSGIAFNRGEAKVSVLGVPDTPGIAAAILGPVADANIDIDVIIQNISKDGKTDFSFT
;
A
#
# COMPACT_ATOMS: atom_id res chain seq x y z
N ASP A 1 5.21 22.97 -10.33
CA ASP A 1 4.28 23.93 -10.93
C ASP A 1 3.35 23.19 -11.89
N ASP A 2 2.15 22.86 -11.43
CA ASP A 2 1.15 22.11 -12.20
C ASP A 2 0.65 22.89 -13.43
N ALA A 3 0.63 24.22 -13.37
CA ALA A 3 0.21 25.06 -14.50
C ALA A 3 1.07 24.85 -15.75
N ARG A 4 2.38 24.69 -15.57
CA ARG A 4 3.29 24.41 -16.69
C ARG A 4 3.06 23.01 -17.29
N VAL A 5 2.88 22.01 -16.39
CA VAL A 5 2.59 20.64 -16.83
C VAL A 5 1.28 20.60 -17.62
N ARG A 6 0.22 21.27 -17.13
CA ARG A 6 -1.06 21.35 -17.83
C ARG A 6 -0.92 22.03 -19.19
N ALA A 7 -0.24 23.15 -19.28
CA ALA A 7 -0.03 23.86 -20.55
C ALA A 7 0.68 22.99 -21.59
N ASP A 8 1.64 22.16 -21.17
CA ASP A 8 2.31 21.22 -22.07
C ASP A 8 1.39 20.07 -22.51
N LEU A 9 0.58 19.51 -21.58
CA LEU A 9 -0.41 18.48 -21.89
C LEU A 9 -1.50 19.03 -22.84
N ASP A 10 -2.02 20.22 -22.57
CA ASP A 10 -3.03 20.88 -23.42
C ASP A 10 -2.50 21.17 -24.84
N ALA A 11 -1.19 21.35 -24.96
CA ALA A 11 -0.51 21.48 -26.25
C ALA A 11 -0.23 20.12 -26.92
N GLY A 12 -0.73 19.01 -26.39
CA GLY A 12 -0.55 17.65 -26.91
C GLY A 12 0.87 17.09 -26.70
N ARG A 13 1.61 17.61 -25.73
CA ARG A 13 2.96 17.12 -25.41
C ARG A 13 2.93 16.03 -24.37
N VAL A 14 3.88 15.10 -24.48
CA VAL A 14 4.17 14.12 -23.42
C VAL A 14 5.12 14.78 -22.42
N VAL A 15 4.73 14.83 -21.15
CA VAL A 15 5.54 15.42 -20.08
C VAL A 15 6.21 14.32 -19.26
N ILE A 16 7.53 14.34 -19.20
CA ILE A 16 8.33 13.41 -18.41
C ILE A 16 8.74 14.09 -17.10
N ILE A 17 8.36 13.51 -15.97
CA ILE A 17 8.65 14.03 -14.63
C ILE A 17 9.45 12.98 -13.87
N THR A 18 10.60 13.39 -13.31
CA THR A 18 11.39 12.50 -12.45
C THR A 18 10.66 12.24 -11.12
N GLY A 19 10.41 10.96 -10.84
CA GLY A 19 9.84 10.51 -9.57
C GLY A 19 10.89 10.25 -8.50
N PHE A 20 10.46 9.67 -7.36
CA PHE A 20 11.31 9.28 -6.22
C PHE A 20 11.94 10.43 -5.43
N GLN A 21 11.83 11.65 -5.87
CA GLN A 21 12.49 12.81 -5.29
C GLN A 21 11.53 13.93 -4.98
N GLY A 22 11.93 14.79 -4.06
CA GLY A 22 11.30 16.04 -3.69
C GLY A 22 12.35 17.14 -3.56
N ILE A 23 11.90 18.34 -3.24
CA ILE A 23 12.76 19.48 -2.96
C ILE A 23 12.40 20.00 -1.57
N ASP A 24 13.40 20.20 -0.72
CA ASP A 24 13.23 20.81 0.60
C ASP A 24 13.04 22.34 0.47
N PRO A 25 12.65 23.04 1.56
CA PRO A 25 12.53 24.49 1.54
C PRO A 25 13.82 25.24 1.20
N GLY A 26 14.98 24.61 1.35
CA GLY A 26 16.29 25.15 0.99
C GLY A 26 16.64 24.95 -0.49
N GLY A 27 15.78 24.27 -1.27
CA GLY A 27 16.02 23.96 -2.69
C GLY A 27 16.89 22.71 -2.93
N ASN A 28 17.20 21.94 -1.88
CA ASN A 28 17.98 20.71 -2.02
C ASN A 28 17.09 19.55 -2.49
N ILE A 29 17.65 18.72 -3.38
CA ILE A 29 16.96 17.49 -3.81
C ILE A 29 17.01 16.46 -2.67
N THR A 30 15.87 15.93 -2.34
CA THR A 30 15.68 14.89 -1.32
C THR A 30 15.02 13.66 -1.92
N THR A 31 15.15 12.51 -1.27
CA THR A 31 14.45 11.29 -1.68
C THR A 31 13.20 11.06 -0.84
N LEU A 32 12.16 10.48 -1.45
CA LEU A 32 10.93 10.09 -0.76
C LEU A 32 11.05 8.73 -0.06
N GLY A 33 12.20 8.08 -0.16
CA GLY A 33 12.45 6.75 0.36
C GLY A 33 11.90 5.65 -0.55
N ARG A 34 12.02 4.39 -0.11
CA ARG A 34 11.61 3.21 -0.89
C ARG A 34 10.13 3.30 -1.28
N GLY A 35 9.81 3.00 -2.55
CA GLY A 35 8.46 3.15 -3.11
C GLY A 35 8.02 4.60 -3.33
N GLY A 36 8.96 5.56 -3.25
CA GLY A 36 8.67 6.97 -3.45
C GLY A 36 8.27 7.33 -4.89
N SER A 37 8.58 6.50 -5.88
CA SER A 37 8.12 6.66 -7.27
C SER A 37 6.59 6.55 -7.38
N ASP A 38 5.98 5.57 -6.73
CA ASP A 38 4.53 5.41 -6.70
C ASP A 38 3.87 6.60 -6.01
N THR A 39 4.43 7.03 -4.87
CA THR A 39 3.94 8.20 -4.15
C THR A 39 4.02 9.48 -4.99
N SER A 40 5.14 9.69 -5.72
CA SER A 40 5.27 10.86 -6.60
C SER A 40 4.33 10.79 -7.80
N ALA A 41 4.12 9.61 -8.39
CA ALA A 41 3.17 9.42 -9.49
C ALA A 41 1.75 9.80 -9.08
N VAL A 42 1.29 9.29 -7.94
CA VAL A 42 -0.04 9.61 -7.39
C VAL A 42 -0.17 11.09 -7.04
N ALA A 43 0.87 11.70 -6.44
CA ALA A 43 0.84 13.13 -6.10
C ALA A 43 0.72 14.00 -7.37
N ILE A 44 1.40 13.63 -8.44
CA ILE A 44 1.30 14.32 -9.73
C ILE A 44 -0.08 14.10 -10.35
N ALA A 45 -0.57 12.86 -10.39
CA ALA A 45 -1.91 12.54 -10.90
C ALA A 45 -2.99 13.34 -10.17
N ALA A 46 -2.91 13.43 -8.84
CA ALA A 46 -3.81 14.27 -8.03
C ALA A 46 -3.72 15.76 -8.40
N ALA A 47 -2.50 16.30 -8.54
CA ALA A 47 -2.28 17.71 -8.85
C ALA A 47 -2.83 18.10 -10.23
N ILE A 48 -2.66 17.23 -11.23
CA ILE A 48 -3.18 17.46 -12.58
C ILE A 48 -4.62 16.97 -12.76
N LYS A 49 -5.24 16.38 -11.73
CA LYS A 49 -6.58 15.74 -11.79
C LYS A 49 -6.67 14.75 -12.95
N ALA A 50 -5.72 13.84 -12.99
CA ALA A 50 -5.73 12.76 -13.97
C ALA A 50 -6.93 11.83 -13.76
N ASP A 51 -7.42 11.25 -14.82
CA ASP A 51 -8.54 10.30 -14.78
C ASP A 51 -8.13 9.00 -14.09
N GLU A 52 -6.87 8.57 -14.25
CA GLU A 52 -6.30 7.35 -13.66
C GLU A 52 -4.78 7.49 -13.51
N CYS A 53 -4.21 6.82 -12.51
CA CYS A 53 -2.77 6.69 -12.31
C CYS A 53 -2.34 5.26 -12.62
N LEU A 54 -1.58 5.05 -13.69
CA LEU A 54 -1.09 3.74 -14.11
C LEU A 54 0.27 3.47 -13.47
N ILE A 55 0.38 2.38 -12.72
CA ILE A 55 1.63 1.92 -12.10
C ILE A 55 2.11 0.67 -12.83
N TYR A 56 3.14 0.83 -13.63
CA TYR A 56 3.80 -0.29 -14.31
C TYR A 56 4.88 -0.88 -13.42
N THR A 57 4.79 -2.18 -13.14
CA THR A 57 5.69 -2.87 -12.24
C THR A 57 6.07 -4.27 -12.79
N ASP A 58 6.80 -5.05 -12.02
CA ASP A 58 7.24 -6.41 -12.37
C ASP A 58 6.18 -7.49 -12.21
N VAL A 59 4.97 -7.09 -11.78
CA VAL A 59 3.79 -7.96 -11.68
C VAL A 59 2.66 -7.41 -12.54
N ASP A 60 1.72 -8.28 -12.94
CA ASP A 60 0.62 -7.94 -13.82
C ASP A 60 -0.68 -7.54 -13.09
N GLY A 61 -0.59 -7.28 -11.78
CA GLY A 61 -1.71 -6.86 -10.96
C GLY A 61 -1.59 -7.29 -9.51
N VAL A 62 -2.67 -7.09 -8.77
CA VAL A 62 -2.83 -7.51 -7.37
C VAL A 62 -3.50 -8.89 -7.35
N TYR A 63 -3.00 -9.79 -6.53
CA TYR A 63 -3.50 -11.16 -6.40
C TYR A 63 -4.18 -11.39 -5.05
N THR A 64 -5.05 -12.38 -4.98
CA THR A 64 -5.70 -12.80 -3.74
C THR A 64 -4.72 -13.19 -2.63
N THR A 65 -3.50 -13.58 -2.98
CA THR A 65 -2.33 -13.75 -2.10
C THR A 65 -1.07 -13.81 -2.99
N ASP A 66 0.12 -13.94 -2.40
CA ASP A 66 1.38 -14.01 -3.16
C ASP A 66 1.41 -15.29 -4.06
N PRO A 67 1.37 -15.16 -5.40
CA PRO A 67 1.36 -16.31 -6.31
C PRO A 67 2.65 -17.12 -6.27
N ARG A 68 3.76 -16.54 -5.77
CA ARG A 68 5.04 -17.29 -5.59
C ARG A 68 4.96 -18.27 -4.43
N VAL A 69 4.00 -18.08 -3.53
CA VAL A 69 3.76 -18.94 -2.36
C VAL A 69 2.57 -19.86 -2.61
N VAL A 70 1.52 -19.35 -3.21
CA VAL A 70 0.30 -20.08 -3.53
C VAL A 70 0.05 -19.99 -5.04
N PRO A 71 0.49 -20.99 -5.81
CA PRO A 71 0.33 -20.98 -7.28
C PRO A 71 -1.12 -20.90 -7.77
N ALA A 72 -2.09 -21.22 -6.90
CA ALA A 72 -3.52 -21.11 -7.17
C ALA A 72 -4.09 -19.69 -6.91
N ALA A 73 -3.26 -18.74 -6.49
CA ALA A 73 -3.69 -17.35 -6.29
C ALA A 73 -4.24 -16.76 -7.60
N LYS A 74 -5.33 -16.01 -7.49
CA LYS A 74 -5.99 -15.40 -8.64
C LYS A 74 -5.73 -13.89 -8.65
N ARG A 75 -5.49 -13.35 -9.84
CA ARG A 75 -5.43 -11.90 -10.01
C ARG A 75 -6.82 -11.31 -9.81
N LEU A 76 -6.87 -10.20 -9.06
CA LEU A 76 -8.08 -9.41 -8.85
C LEU A 76 -8.23 -8.42 -10.00
N GLY A 77 -9.41 -8.32 -10.58
CA GLY A 77 -9.69 -7.32 -11.62
C GLY A 77 -9.86 -5.93 -11.03
N THR A 78 -10.54 -5.87 -9.89
CA THR A 78 -10.81 -4.64 -9.14
C THR A 78 -10.63 -4.88 -7.65
N VAL A 79 -10.13 -3.88 -6.94
CA VAL A 79 -9.94 -3.87 -5.48
C VAL A 79 -10.34 -2.50 -4.97
N SER A 80 -11.04 -2.43 -3.84
CA SER A 80 -11.32 -1.15 -3.20
C SER A 80 -10.05 -0.55 -2.58
N PHE A 81 -10.02 0.78 -2.39
CA PHE A 81 -8.91 1.43 -1.69
C PHE A 81 -8.73 0.90 -0.27
N GLU A 82 -9.82 0.59 0.42
CA GLU A 82 -9.81 0.06 1.79
C GLU A 82 -9.14 -1.32 1.82
N GLU A 83 -9.58 -2.24 0.95
CA GLU A 83 -8.97 -3.58 0.84
C GLU A 83 -7.49 -3.50 0.43
N MET A 84 -7.14 -2.63 -0.54
CA MET A 84 -5.76 -2.46 -0.97
C MET A 84 -4.87 -1.90 0.14
N LEU A 85 -5.39 -0.96 0.94
CA LEU A 85 -4.68 -0.37 2.07
C LEU A 85 -4.39 -1.43 3.14
N GLU A 86 -5.38 -2.25 3.48
CA GLU A 86 -5.20 -3.38 4.40
C GLU A 86 -4.18 -4.38 3.87
N MET A 87 -4.29 -4.78 2.61
CA MET A 87 -3.33 -5.70 1.99
C MET A 87 -1.91 -5.12 1.98
N ALA A 88 -1.74 -3.84 1.66
CA ALA A 88 -0.44 -3.17 1.62
C ALA A 88 0.17 -3.02 3.03
N SER A 89 -0.65 -2.79 4.05
CA SER A 89 -0.21 -2.68 5.46
C SER A 89 0.25 -4.02 6.03
N LEU A 90 -0.36 -5.12 5.58
CA LEU A 90 -0.13 -6.47 6.10
C LEU A 90 0.85 -7.30 5.27
N GLY A 91 1.58 -6.69 4.34
CA GLY A 91 2.69 -7.34 3.65
C GLY A 91 2.53 -7.59 2.15
N SER A 92 1.45 -7.13 1.52
CA SER A 92 1.39 -7.08 0.06
C SER A 92 2.36 -6.03 -0.46
N LYS A 93 3.39 -6.46 -1.19
CA LYS A 93 4.50 -5.60 -1.63
C LYS A 93 4.30 -4.99 -3.02
N VAL A 94 3.12 -5.12 -3.60
CA VAL A 94 2.83 -4.68 -4.97
C VAL A 94 2.82 -3.15 -5.06
N LEU A 95 2.16 -2.49 -4.09
CA LEU A 95 2.11 -1.03 -3.99
C LEU A 95 2.66 -0.58 -2.64
N GLN A 96 3.25 0.60 -2.65
CA GLN A 96 3.70 1.23 -1.42
C GLN A 96 2.49 1.82 -0.68
N ILE A 97 2.32 1.49 0.62
CA ILE A 97 1.17 1.88 1.43
C ILE A 97 0.84 3.38 1.35
N ARG A 98 1.86 4.25 1.39
CA ARG A 98 1.67 5.70 1.30
C ARG A 98 1.08 6.14 -0.04
N SER A 99 1.38 5.43 -1.14
CA SER A 99 0.80 5.74 -2.45
C SER A 99 -0.69 5.41 -2.48
N VAL A 100 -1.09 4.29 -1.89
CA VAL A 100 -2.50 3.87 -1.78
C VAL A 100 -3.28 4.85 -0.90
N GLU A 101 -2.72 5.22 0.27
CA GLU A 101 -3.31 6.21 1.18
C GLU A 101 -3.50 7.57 0.50
N PHE A 102 -2.49 8.02 -0.23
CA PHE A 102 -2.53 9.30 -0.97
C PHE A 102 -3.57 9.27 -2.08
N ALA A 103 -3.61 8.19 -2.85
CA ALA A 103 -4.60 8.00 -3.92
C ALA A 103 -6.02 7.99 -3.35
N GLY A 104 -6.24 7.27 -2.25
CA GLY A 104 -7.51 7.25 -1.55
C GLY A 104 -7.94 8.64 -1.07
N LYS A 105 -7.02 9.39 -0.44
CA LYS A 105 -7.27 10.75 0.06
C LYS A 105 -7.65 11.74 -1.05
N TYR A 106 -6.97 11.68 -2.18
CA TYR A 106 -7.18 12.62 -3.30
C TYR A 106 -8.12 12.08 -4.38
N LYS A 107 -8.69 10.90 -4.16
CA LYS A 107 -9.66 10.26 -5.06
C LYS A 107 -9.10 10.04 -6.46
N VAL A 108 -7.86 9.56 -6.55
CA VAL A 108 -7.22 9.21 -7.82
C VAL A 108 -7.34 7.70 -8.03
N PRO A 109 -8.11 7.20 -9.00
CA PRO A 109 -8.11 5.79 -9.36
C PRO A 109 -6.70 5.34 -9.76
N MET A 110 -6.30 4.15 -9.37
CA MET A 110 -5.00 3.58 -9.70
C MET A 110 -5.18 2.27 -10.44
N ARG A 111 -4.27 1.96 -11.35
CA ARG A 111 -4.21 0.64 -11.98
C ARG A 111 -2.79 0.10 -11.94
N VAL A 112 -2.67 -1.16 -11.51
CA VAL A 112 -1.40 -1.90 -11.53
C VAL A 112 -1.33 -2.69 -12.81
N LEU A 113 -0.26 -2.48 -13.56
CA LEU A 113 0.00 -3.08 -14.86
C LEU A 113 1.40 -3.67 -14.92
N SER A 114 1.61 -4.64 -15.80
CA SER A 114 2.93 -5.21 -16.04
C SER A 114 3.79 -4.28 -16.90
N SER A 115 5.02 -4.00 -16.46
CA SER A 115 6.01 -3.31 -17.29
C SER A 115 6.55 -4.18 -18.45
N PHE A 116 6.20 -5.47 -18.49
CA PHE A 116 6.56 -6.40 -19.56
C PHE A 116 5.48 -6.53 -20.62
N THR A 117 4.38 -5.77 -20.51
CA THR A 117 3.35 -5.69 -21.54
C THR A 117 3.96 -5.21 -22.87
N PRO A 118 3.62 -5.82 -24.02
CA PRO A 118 4.11 -5.38 -25.31
C PRO A 118 3.81 -3.88 -25.56
N TRP A 119 4.74 -3.16 -26.15
CA TRP A 119 4.60 -1.73 -26.42
C TRP A 119 3.52 -1.39 -27.45
N ASP A 120 3.08 -2.37 -28.23
CA ASP A 120 2.05 -2.28 -29.26
C ASP A 120 0.68 -2.87 -28.83
N ILE A 121 0.48 -3.08 -27.53
CA ILE A 121 -0.82 -3.51 -26.99
C ILE A 121 -1.92 -2.51 -27.39
N ASP A 122 -3.09 -3.03 -27.69
CA ASP A 122 -4.26 -2.19 -27.92
C ASP A 122 -4.66 -1.45 -26.63
N LEU A 123 -4.92 -0.13 -26.73
CA LEU A 123 -5.26 0.71 -25.57
C LEU A 123 -6.52 0.23 -24.83
N ALA A 124 -7.51 -0.34 -25.53
CA ALA A 124 -8.70 -0.86 -24.89
C ALA A 124 -8.40 -2.18 -24.13
N GLU A 125 -7.51 -3.00 -24.65
CA GLU A 125 -7.02 -4.19 -23.96
C GLU A 125 -6.22 -3.81 -22.72
N GLU A 126 -5.32 -2.85 -22.82
CA GLU A 126 -4.53 -2.35 -21.70
C GLU A 126 -5.44 -1.76 -20.60
N ALA A 127 -6.43 -0.92 -20.98
CA ALA A 127 -7.37 -0.30 -20.06
C ALA A 127 -8.24 -1.32 -19.30
N SER A 128 -8.41 -2.54 -19.83
CA SER A 128 -9.13 -3.64 -19.19
C SER A 128 -8.21 -4.64 -18.47
N SER A 129 -6.90 -4.48 -18.60
CA SER A 129 -5.91 -5.38 -18.00
C SER A 129 -5.51 -4.95 -16.57
N GLY A 130 -4.68 -5.76 -15.93
CA GLY A 130 -4.16 -5.44 -14.61
C GLY A 130 -5.20 -5.50 -13.49
N THR A 131 -4.98 -4.70 -12.45
CA THR A 131 -5.90 -4.54 -11.32
C THR A 131 -6.23 -3.07 -11.12
N LEU A 132 -7.51 -2.71 -11.19
CA LEU A 132 -8.01 -1.37 -10.89
C LEU A 132 -8.23 -1.23 -9.38
N ILE A 133 -7.67 -0.18 -8.78
CA ILE A 133 -7.93 0.24 -7.40
C ILE A 133 -8.82 1.47 -7.46
N THR A 134 -10.04 1.35 -6.92
CA THR A 134 -11.07 2.37 -7.03
C THR A 134 -11.93 2.46 -5.76
N PHE A 135 -12.81 3.46 -5.72
CA PHE A 135 -13.81 3.63 -4.65
C PHE A 135 -15.12 2.92 -4.98
N GLU A 136 -15.35 2.60 -6.23
CA GLU A 136 -16.56 1.92 -6.65
C GLU A 136 -16.45 0.44 -6.34
N GLU A 137 -17.31 -0.03 -5.46
CA GLU A 137 -17.57 -1.46 -5.33
C GLU A 137 -18.39 -1.87 -6.56
N ASP A 138 -17.94 -2.87 -7.28
CA ASP A 138 -18.72 -3.42 -8.39
C ASP A 138 -19.98 -4.12 -7.81
N GLU A 139 -21.11 -3.40 -7.79
CA GLU A 139 -22.40 -3.90 -7.24
C GLU A 139 -22.88 -5.19 -7.93
N LYS A 140 -22.29 -5.56 -9.07
CA LYS A 140 -22.65 -6.74 -9.87
C LYS A 140 -21.87 -8.00 -9.51
N MET A 141 -20.79 -7.90 -8.74
CA MET A 141 -20.08 -9.08 -8.26
C MET A 141 -20.63 -9.48 -6.90
N GLU A 142 -21.02 -10.75 -6.76
CA GLU A 142 -21.21 -11.35 -5.42
C GLU A 142 -19.97 -11.07 -4.60
N LYS A 143 -20.12 -10.32 -3.48
CA LYS A 143 -19.00 -9.97 -2.61
C LYS A 143 -18.39 -11.26 -2.08
N ALA A 144 -17.17 -11.52 -2.45
CA ALA A 144 -16.40 -12.59 -1.81
C ALA A 144 -16.29 -12.24 -0.31
N VAL A 145 -16.55 -13.21 0.56
CA VAL A 145 -16.40 -13.03 2.02
C VAL A 145 -14.95 -12.74 2.39
N VAL A 146 -13.99 -13.18 1.56
CA VAL A 146 -12.55 -12.92 1.68
C VAL A 146 -12.03 -12.51 0.31
N SER A 147 -11.61 -11.26 0.17
CA SER A 147 -11.05 -10.70 -1.09
C SER A 147 -9.58 -11.08 -1.28
N GLY A 148 -8.81 -11.18 -0.19
CA GLY A 148 -7.39 -11.51 -0.25
C GLY A 148 -6.82 -11.88 1.11
N ILE A 149 -5.62 -12.44 1.10
CA ILE A 149 -4.85 -12.80 2.29
C ILE A 149 -3.43 -12.26 2.10
N ALA A 150 -3.08 -11.24 2.87
CA ALA A 150 -1.72 -10.74 2.98
C ALA A 150 -1.03 -11.39 4.19
N PHE A 151 0.28 -11.58 4.11
CA PHE A 151 1.06 -12.15 5.21
C PHE A 151 2.50 -11.63 5.19
N ASN A 152 3.10 -11.55 6.36
CA ASN A 152 4.52 -11.27 6.53
C ASN A 152 5.22 -12.51 7.11
N ARG A 153 6.44 -12.82 6.64
CA ARG A 153 7.21 -14.00 7.10
C ARG A 153 8.31 -13.66 8.08
N GLY A 154 8.59 -12.39 8.28
CA GLY A 154 9.70 -11.91 9.08
C GLY A 154 9.36 -11.60 10.54
N GLU A 155 8.19 -12.01 11.02
CA GLU A 155 7.68 -11.66 12.35
C GLU A 155 7.79 -12.82 13.34
N ALA A 156 7.94 -12.45 14.61
CA ALA A 156 7.89 -13.38 15.72
C ALA A 156 6.85 -12.90 16.74
N LYS A 157 5.92 -13.78 17.13
CA LYS A 157 4.96 -13.49 18.18
C LYS A 157 5.54 -13.88 19.55
N VAL A 158 5.58 -12.93 20.46
CA VAL A 158 5.93 -13.13 21.87
C VAL A 158 4.68 -12.97 22.72
N SER A 159 4.42 -13.92 23.64
CA SER A 159 3.33 -13.84 24.60
C SER A 159 3.85 -13.98 26.01
N VAL A 160 3.56 -13.00 26.85
CA VAL A 160 3.85 -13.00 28.29
C VAL A 160 2.54 -13.18 29.02
N LEU A 161 2.37 -14.34 29.67
CA LEU A 161 1.11 -14.76 30.23
C LEU A 161 1.03 -14.52 31.75
N GLY A 162 -0.13 -14.16 32.25
CA GLY A 162 -0.42 -14.06 33.67
C GLY A 162 0.35 -12.96 34.39
N VAL A 163 0.73 -11.88 33.71
CA VAL A 163 1.42 -10.75 34.34
C VAL A 163 0.44 -9.94 35.20
N PRO A 164 0.89 -9.33 36.32
CA PRO A 164 0.04 -8.45 37.13
C PRO A 164 -0.46 -7.27 36.29
N ASP A 165 -1.77 -6.99 36.37
CA ASP A 165 -2.37 -5.81 35.70
C ASP A 165 -2.11 -4.56 36.54
N THR A 166 -0.90 -4.04 36.45
CA THR A 166 -0.46 -2.85 37.18
C THR A 166 0.07 -1.79 36.26
N PRO A 167 -0.11 -0.49 36.56
CA PRO A 167 0.49 0.59 35.77
C PRO A 167 1.98 0.40 35.56
N GLY A 168 2.44 0.54 34.30
CA GLY A 168 3.85 0.43 33.92
C GLY A 168 4.27 -0.96 33.45
N ILE A 169 3.43 -2.01 33.54
CA ILE A 169 3.83 -3.36 33.11
C ILE A 169 4.15 -3.44 31.61
N ALA A 170 3.37 -2.76 30.78
CA ALA A 170 3.65 -2.69 29.32
C ALA A 170 5.03 -2.05 29.05
N ALA A 171 5.33 -0.97 29.74
CA ALA A 171 6.65 -0.32 29.60
C ALA A 171 7.80 -1.22 30.06
N ALA A 172 7.60 -2.03 31.11
CA ALA A 172 8.59 -2.98 31.59
C ALA A 172 8.85 -4.13 30.59
N ILE A 173 7.81 -4.55 29.85
CA ILE A 173 7.91 -5.61 28.84
C ILE A 173 8.50 -5.07 27.54
N LEU A 174 8.02 -3.94 27.06
CA LEU A 174 8.39 -3.40 25.75
C LEU A 174 9.69 -2.57 25.77
N GLY A 175 10.04 -1.98 26.91
CA GLY A 175 11.25 -1.16 27.06
C GLY A 175 12.50 -1.86 26.56
N PRO A 176 12.84 -3.07 27.05
CA PRO A 176 14.02 -3.81 26.58
C PRO A 176 14.01 -4.11 25.07
N VAL A 177 12.83 -4.30 24.46
CA VAL A 177 12.70 -4.53 23.02
C VAL A 177 12.99 -3.25 22.25
N ALA A 178 12.46 -2.12 22.72
CA ALA A 178 12.73 -0.80 22.14
C ALA A 178 14.21 -0.40 22.30
N ASP A 179 14.82 -0.67 23.47
CA ASP A 179 16.24 -0.43 23.72
C ASP A 179 17.16 -1.26 22.81
N ALA A 180 16.68 -2.43 22.38
CA ALA A 180 17.36 -3.27 21.39
C ALA A 180 17.13 -2.82 19.95
N ASN A 181 16.39 -1.72 19.73
CA ASN A 181 16.06 -1.18 18.40
C ASN A 181 15.28 -2.15 17.52
N ILE A 182 14.37 -2.92 18.14
CA ILE A 182 13.47 -3.87 17.48
C ILE A 182 12.10 -3.22 17.38
N ASP A 183 11.59 -3.15 16.16
CA ASP A 183 10.25 -2.62 15.89
C ASP A 183 9.19 -3.60 16.38
N ILE A 184 8.10 -3.05 16.91
CA ILE A 184 6.92 -3.79 17.36
C ILE A 184 5.72 -3.32 16.53
N ASP A 185 5.04 -4.27 15.90
CA ASP A 185 3.95 -3.98 14.97
C ASP A 185 2.58 -4.07 15.64
N VAL A 186 2.26 -5.18 16.26
CA VAL A 186 0.96 -5.42 16.90
C VAL A 186 1.14 -5.66 18.40
N ILE A 187 0.32 -4.97 19.21
CA ILE A 187 0.28 -5.17 20.68
C ILE A 187 -1.15 -5.56 21.06
N ILE A 188 -1.29 -6.70 21.72
CA ILE A 188 -2.57 -7.20 22.26
C ILE A 188 -2.43 -7.38 23.76
N GLN A 189 -3.30 -6.73 24.51
CA GLN A 189 -3.41 -6.90 25.95
C GLN A 189 -4.84 -7.34 26.31
N ASN A 190 -4.98 -8.49 26.95
CA ASN A 190 -6.25 -8.99 27.41
C ASN A 190 -6.37 -8.78 28.93
N ILE A 191 -7.46 -8.16 29.37
CA ILE A 191 -7.75 -7.97 30.79
C ILE A 191 -8.39 -9.26 31.31
N SER A 192 -7.78 -9.89 32.31
CA SER A 192 -8.37 -11.04 33.00
C SER A 192 -9.17 -10.60 34.24
N LYS A 193 -10.07 -11.47 34.68
CA LYS A 193 -10.92 -11.20 35.87
C LYS A 193 -10.16 -11.25 37.20
N ASP A 194 -8.93 -11.76 37.20
CA ASP A 194 -8.13 -12.06 38.40
C ASP A 194 -7.01 -11.05 38.66
N GLY A 195 -7.09 -9.84 38.08
CA GLY A 195 -6.06 -8.81 38.21
C GLY A 195 -4.73 -9.18 37.52
N LYS A 196 -4.80 -10.09 36.55
CA LYS A 196 -3.71 -10.47 35.68
C LYS A 196 -4.05 -10.12 34.24
N THR A 197 -3.06 -9.96 33.42
CA THR A 197 -3.22 -9.73 31.99
C THR A 197 -2.29 -10.63 31.20
N ASP A 198 -2.73 -11.01 30.01
CA ASP A 198 -1.87 -11.62 29.01
C ASP A 198 -1.47 -10.54 28.02
N PHE A 199 -0.18 -10.46 27.75
CA PHE A 199 0.39 -9.44 26.88
C PHE A 199 1.08 -10.14 25.71
N SER A 200 0.65 -9.85 24.49
CA SER A 200 1.24 -10.41 23.26
C SER A 200 1.63 -9.29 22.31
N PHE A 201 2.75 -9.48 21.62
CA PHE A 201 3.20 -8.55 20.59
C PHE A 201 3.96 -9.29 19.47
N THR A 202 4.02 -8.66 18.31
CA THR A 202 4.78 -9.12 17.13
C THR A 202 5.77 -8.07 16.69
#